data_ce05695a4e39c09e05782257a1014cf2
#
_entry.id   ce05695a4e39c09e05782257a1014cf2
#
_cell.length_a   1.000
_cell.length_b   1.000
_cell.length_c   1.000
_cell.angle_alpha   90.00
_cell.angle_beta   90.00
_cell.angle_gamma   90.00
#
_symmetry.space_group_name_H-M   'P 1'
#
loop_
_entity.id
_entity.type
_entity.pdbx_description
1 polymer ?
#
loop_
_entity_poly.entity_id
_entity_poly.type
_entity_poly.pdbx_seq_one_letter_code
_entity_poly.pdbx_strand_id
1 'polypeptide(L)'
;MKELAERGKQIERPAYRAIRDYAAQLGYKDLIYLNIGEPDFPTPQNIVKAAKKAMDKGFTHYTEERGLAELRERLALKIREEKKVEIEKDGILVTNGSAEAIFVTLMSLVNPGDEVILFKPYYPPYLSCVRMAGGKPVFVPVNEETLIPDPETLKDFISEKTKAIIVNSPCNPTGMVYDKDTLKAVAEIAADNDIYILTDEVYDRFIYDGNSFFSIASFDKNLERTIIINSFSKTYAMTGWRIGYLAGNKEIVSNILKVKSAVNVCANAISQKAALEALKKSSDRYVKKMLAEYARRRKLVLNMLSKVSEFKYPKPNGAFYLFPDISALEKDSLKFTMYLLEKAHVVVSPGNAFGSDGHIRISYASSMKNLKTAMNRIVNAAKEYKA
;
A
#
# COMPACT_ATOMS: atom_id res chain seq x y z
N MET A 1 -30.83 -24.23 -0.21
CA MET A 1 -29.50 -24.09 0.44
C MET A 1 -29.60 -22.98 1.49
N LYS A 2 -28.89 -23.11 2.60
CA LYS A 2 -28.79 -22.01 3.57
C LYS A 2 -28.05 -20.82 2.93
N GLU A 3 -28.41 -19.61 3.32
CA GLU A 3 -27.75 -18.40 2.83
C GLU A 3 -26.30 -18.31 3.30
N LEU A 4 -25.44 -17.70 2.46
CA LEU A 4 -24.08 -17.39 2.82
C LEU A 4 -24.02 -16.22 3.81
N ALA A 5 -22.92 -16.15 4.58
CA ALA A 5 -22.76 -15.09 5.56
C ALA A 5 -22.75 -13.70 4.91
N GLU A 6 -23.45 -12.75 5.53
CA GLU A 6 -23.58 -11.36 5.03
C GLU A 6 -22.24 -10.67 4.81
N ARG A 7 -21.27 -10.91 5.69
CA ARG A 7 -19.92 -10.33 5.55
C ARG A 7 -19.23 -10.67 4.22
N GLY A 8 -19.49 -11.86 3.66
CA GLY A 8 -18.96 -12.26 2.36
C GLY A 8 -19.68 -11.57 1.19
N LYS A 9 -20.98 -11.28 1.34
CA LYS A 9 -21.77 -10.56 0.35
C LYS A 9 -21.40 -9.06 0.27
N GLN A 10 -20.96 -8.48 1.39
CA GLN A 10 -20.56 -7.06 1.51
C GLN A 10 -19.18 -6.74 0.91
N ILE A 11 -18.39 -7.77 0.57
CA ILE A 11 -17.05 -7.58 0.00
C ILE A 11 -17.15 -7.63 -1.52
N GLU A 12 -17.00 -6.47 -2.12
CA GLU A 12 -16.96 -6.35 -3.57
C GLU A 12 -15.59 -6.73 -4.12
N ARG A 13 -15.58 -7.39 -5.28
CA ARG A 13 -14.34 -7.63 -6.00
C ARG A 13 -13.91 -6.33 -6.66
N PRO A 14 -12.72 -5.79 -6.33
CA PRO A 14 -12.27 -4.51 -6.90
C PRO A 14 -12.27 -4.52 -8.44
N ALA A 15 -12.79 -3.44 -9.06
CA ALA A 15 -12.93 -3.32 -10.51
C ALA A 15 -11.63 -3.57 -11.28
N TYR A 16 -10.46 -3.19 -10.73
CA TYR A 16 -9.16 -3.45 -11.38
C TYR A 16 -8.83 -4.94 -11.56
N ARG A 17 -9.42 -5.84 -10.74
CA ARG A 17 -9.27 -7.30 -10.93
C ARG A 17 -10.17 -7.81 -12.05
N ALA A 18 -11.41 -7.32 -12.10
CA ALA A 18 -12.35 -7.66 -13.16
C ALA A 18 -11.81 -7.24 -14.53
N ILE A 19 -11.26 -6.03 -14.64
CA ILE A 19 -10.64 -5.52 -15.87
C ILE A 19 -9.46 -6.39 -16.29
N ARG A 20 -8.61 -6.83 -15.37
CA ARG A 20 -7.49 -7.72 -15.69
C ARG A 20 -7.96 -9.06 -16.24
N ASP A 21 -9.00 -9.63 -15.66
CA ASP A 21 -9.54 -10.91 -16.09
C ASP A 21 -10.22 -10.77 -17.47
N TYR A 22 -10.93 -9.68 -17.70
CA TYR A 22 -11.51 -9.34 -19.00
C TYR A 22 -10.41 -9.13 -20.06
N ALA A 23 -9.36 -8.39 -19.74
CA ALA A 23 -8.22 -8.18 -20.62
C ALA A 23 -7.57 -9.51 -21.05
N ALA A 24 -7.47 -10.48 -20.12
CA ALA A 24 -6.94 -11.81 -20.43
C ALA A 24 -7.86 -12.60 -21.42
N GLN A 25 -9.17 -12.36 -21.38
CA GLN A 25 -10.13 -13.01 -22.27
C GLN A 25 -10.12 -12.44 -23.70
N LEU A 26 -9.72 -11.18 -23.88
CA LEU A 26 -9.68 -10.53 -25.20
C LEU A 26 -8.60 -11.12 -26.13
N GLY A 27 -7.60 -11.83 -25.60
CA GLY A 27 -6.58 -12.51 -26.38
C GLY A 27 -5.61 -11.61 -27.15
N TYR A 28 -5.57 -10.30 -26.84
CA TYR A 28 -4.62 -9.37 -27.46
C TYR A 28 -3.18 -9.75 -27.11
N LYS A 29 -2.32 -9.89 -28.12
CA LYS A 29 -0.92 -10.32 -27.93
C LYS A 29 0.01 -9.22 -27.46
N ASP A 30 -0.40 -7.96 -27.55
CA ASP A 30 0.41 -6.76 -27.32
C ASP A 30 -0.10 -5.89 -26.15
N LEU A 31 -0.88 -6.48 -25.23
CA LEU A 31 -1.36 -5.84 -24.02
C LEU A 31 -0.20 -5.43 -23.12
N ILE A 32 -0.28 -4.20 -22.60
CA ILE A 32 0.66 -3.69 -21.59
C ILE A 32 -0.10 -3.40 -20.31
N TYR A 33 0.30 -4.08 -19.23
CA TYR A 33 -0.35 -3.95 -17.92
C TYR A 33 0.35 -2.86 -17.08
N LEU A 34 -0.36 -1.77 -16.82
CA LEU A 34 0.04 -0.68 -15.92
C LEU A 34 -0.90 -0.57 -14.69
N ASN A 35 -1.71 -1.59 -14.46
CA ASN A 35 -2.60 -1.69 -13.29
C ASN A 35 -2.01 -2.49 -12.13
N ILE A 36 -0.82 -3.07 -12.31
CA ILE A 36 -0.21 -3.97 -11.32
C ILE A 36 0.62 -3.16 -10.32
N GLY A 37 0.33 -3.34 -9.03
CA GLY A 37 1.05 -2.70 -7.92
C GLY A 37 2.19 -3.58 -7.37
N GLU A 38 3.08 -4.04 -8.23
CA GLU A 38 4.17 -4.96 -7.90
C GLU A 38 5.46 -4.53 -8.57
N PRO A 39 6.62 -4.55 -7.87
CA PRO A 39 7.91 -4.35 -8.51
C PRO A 39 8.16 -5.38 -9.59
N ASP A 40 8.56 -4.93 -10.78
CA ASP A 40 8.91 -5.78 -11.93
C ASP A 40 10.36 -6.31 -11.87
N PHE A 41 11.07 -6.00 -10.79
CA PHE A 41 12.40 -6.51 -10.52
C PHE A 41 12.34 -7.88 -9.83
N PRO A 42 13.27 -8.79 -10.12
CA PRO A 42 13.40 -10.02 -9.34
C PRO A 42 13.92 -9.70 -7.93
N THR A 43 13.55 -10.56 -6.98
CA THR A 43 14.13 -10.53 -5.63
C THR A 43 15.66 -10.61 -5.71
N PRO A 44 16.43 -9.78 -4.95
CA PRO A 44 17.87 -9.82 -4.93
C PRO A 44 18.45 -11.22 -4.65
N GLN A 45 19.49 -11.60 -5.40
CA GLN A 45 20.05 -12.96 -5.36
C GLN A 45 20.60 -13.39 -3.99
N ASN A 46 21.11 -12.46 -3.18
CA ASN A 46 21.54 -12.77 -1.81
C ASN A 46 20.35 -13.23 -0.94
N ILE A 47 19.17 -12.62 -1.12
CA ILE A 47 17.94 -12.99 -0.41
C ILE A 47 17.46 -14.38 -0.88
N VAL A 48 17.45 -14.63 -2.20
CA VAL A 48 17.10 -15.94 -2.77
C VAL A 48 18.05 -17.03 -2.25
N LYS A 49 19.37 -16.76 -2.20
CA LYS A 49 20.36 -17.70 -1.68
C LYS A 49 20.15 -18.01 -0.19
N ALA A 50 19.75 -16.99 0.60
CA ALA A 50 19.45 -17.19 2.03
C ALA A 50 18.27 -18.13 2.23
N ALA A 51 17.21 -18.00 1.40
CA ALA A 51 16.06 -18.89 1.43
C ALA A 51 16.43 -20.32 1.05
N LYS A 52 17.18 -20.52 -0.04
CA LYS A 52 17.67 -21.86 -0.44
C LYS A 52 18.45 -22.51 0.68
N LYS A 53 19.41 -21.77 1.29
CA LYS A 53 20.18 -22.27 2.42
C LYS A 53 19.30 -22.63 3.63
N ALA A 54 18.21 -21.90 3.87
CA ALA A 54 17.28 -22.24 4.95
C ALA A 54 16.55 -23.55 4.65
N MET A 55 16.10 -23.77 3.41
CA MET A 55 15.50 -25.03 2.98
C MET A 55 16.48 -26.21 3.10
N ASP A 56 17.71 -26.06 2.61
CA ASP A 56 18.76 -27.10 2.67
C ASP A 56 19.08 -27.51 4.11
N LYS A 57 18.90 -26.57 5.07
CA LYS A 57 19.08 -26.81 6.50
C LYS A 57 17.83 -27.35 7.21
N GLY A 58 16.80 -27.71 6.47
CA GLY A 58 15.57 -28.25 7.04
C GLY A 58 14.72 -27.22 7.81
N PHE A 59 14.85 -25.92 7.50
CA PHE A 59 14.08 -24.88 8.18
C PHE A 59 12.62 -24.84 7.67
N THR A 60 11.87 -25.95 7.87
CA THR A 60 10.56 -26.17 7.30
C THR A 60 9.47 -26.40 8.35
N HIS A 61 9.80 -26.22 9.63
CA HIS A 61 8.88 -26.38 10.77
C HIS A 61 8.31 -25.03 11.23
N TYR A 62 7.33 -25.08 12.13
CA TYR A 62 6.79 -23.88 12.76
C TYR A 62 7.88 -23.07 13.47
N THR A 63 7.76 -21.77 13.40
CA THR A 63 8.54 -20.82 14.20
C THR A 63 7.70 -20.31 15.36
N GLU A 64 8.28 -19.44 16.19
CA GLU A 64 7.50 -18.67 17.16
C GLU A 64 6.33 -17.95 16.47
N GLU A 65 5.18 -17.89 17.13
CA GLU A 65 3.96 -17.24 16.61
C GLU A 65 4.18 -15.77 16.24
N ARG A 66 5.02 -15.05 17.02
CA ARG A 66 5.41 -13.65 16.75
C ARG A 66 6.39 -13.52 15.58
N GLY A 67 6.97 -14.63 15.13
CA GLY A 67 8.09 -14.66 14.19
C GLY A 67 9.43 -14.80 14.89
N LEU A 68 10.47 -15.12 14.13
CA LEU A 68 11.83 -15.35 14.64
C LEU A 68 12.32 -14.18 15.50
N ALA A 69 12.80 -14.47 16.70
CA ALA A 69 13.32 -13.46 17.63
C ALA A 69 14.39 -12.58 16.99
N GLU A 70 15.34 -13.18 16.26
CA GLU A 70 16.39 -12.46 15.54
C GLU A 70 15.81 -11.47 14.49
N LEU A 71 14.75 -11.85 13.78
CA LEU A 71 14.10 -10.96 12.81
C LEU A 71 13.41 -9.80 13.52
N ARG A 72 12.68 -10.07 14.60
CA ARG A 72 12.00 -9.06 15.40
C ARG A 72 13.00 -8.05 16.03
N GLU A 73 14.14 -8.52 16.54
CA GLU A 73 15.21 -7.66 17.05
C GLU A 73 15.78 -6.74 15.97
N ARG A 74 16.06 -7.28 14.78
CA ARG A 74 16.53 -6.47 13.65
C ARG A 74 15.52 -5.45 13.18
N LEU A 75 14.22 -5.80 13.15
CA LEU A 75 13.15 -4.88 12.81
C LEU A 75 13.00 -3.78 13.86
N ALA A 76 13.04 -4.10 15.15
CA ALA A 76 12.98 -3.13 16.22
C ALA A 76 14.14 -2.12 16.14
N LEU A 77 15.38 -2.58 15.90
CA LEU A 77 16.53 -1.70 15.68
C LEU A 77 16.30 -0.76 14.49
N LYS A 78 15.89 -1.31 13.34
CA LYS A 78 15.62 -0.52 12.13
C LYS A 78 14.54 0.55 12.37
N ILE A 79 13.45 0.18 13.03
CA ILE A 79 12.32 1.09 13.33
C ILE A 79 12.78 2.20 14.26
N ARG A 80 13.51 1.91 15.33
CA ARG A 80 14.07 2.94 16.23
C ARG A 80 14.97 3.93 15.47
N GLU A 81 15.87 3.42 14.64
CA GLU A 81 16.81 4.26 13.88
C GLU A 81 16.10 5.14 12.85
N GLU A 82 15.16 4.57 12.10
CA GLU A 82 14.53 5.26 10.96
C GLU A 82 13.30 6.09 11.33
N LYS A 83 12.51 5.65 12.32
CA LYS A 83 11.21 6.26 12.67
C LYS A 83 11.21 7.01 14.01
N LYS A 84 12.32 6.94 14.77
CA LYS A 84 12.51 7.67 16.04
C LYS A 84 11.45 7.36 17.11
N VAL A 85 11.08 6.07 17.20
CA VAL A 85 10.15 5.53 18.21
C VAL A 85 10.86 4.59 19.16
N GLU A 86 10.36 4.43 20.37
CA GLU A 86 10.85 3.46 21.36
C GLU A 86 10.11 2.14 21.18
N ILE A 87 10.80 1.11 20.71
CA ILE A 87 10.22 -0.20 20.47
C ILE A 87 11.24 -1.32 20.70
N GLU A 88 10.79 -2.41 21.29
CA GLU A 88 11.54 -3.65 21.45
C GLU A 88 10.94 -4.76 20.58
N LYS A 89 11.64 -5.89 20.51
CA LYS A 89 11.20 -7.07 19.72
C LYS A 89 9.79 -7.54 20.04
N ASP A 90 9.34 -7.36 21.27
CA ASP A 90 8.00 -7.82 21.72
C ASP A 90 6.86 -6.91 21.25
N GLY A 91 7.20 -5.71 20.79
CA GLY A 91 6.32 -4.84 20.03
C GLY A 91 6.27 -5.16 18.52
N ILE A 92 6.93 -6.22 18.05
CA ILE A 92 6.95 -6.64 16.64
C ILE A 92 6.19 -7.94 16.45
N LEU A 93 5.33 -7.99 15.43
CA LEU A 93 4.65 -9.20 14.98
C LEU A 93 4.88 -9.41 13.48
N VAL A 94 5.54 -10.52 13.14
CA VAL A 94 5.81 -10.89 11.74
C VAL A 94 4.55 -11.53 11.14
N THR A 95 4.20 -11.13 9.92
CA THR A 95 2.97 -11.51 9.23
C THR A 95 3.23 -12.02 7.81
N ASN A 96 2.24 -12.68 7.20
CA ASN A 96 2.30 -13.13 5.81
C ASN A 96 1.98 -11.96 4.84
N GLY A 97 2.80 -10.89 4.92
CA GLY A 97 2.67 -9.63 4.22
C GLY A 97 1.81 -8.62 4.99
N SER A 98 1.84 -7.36 4.55
CA SER A 98 1.06 -6.27 5.17
C SER A 98 -0.46 -6.48 5.11
N ALA A 99 -0.95 -7.24 4.13
CA ALA A 99 -2.38 -7.53 4.04
C ALA A 99 -2.90 -8.32 5.26
N GLU A 100 -2.15 -9.31 5.75
CA GLU A 100 -2.48 -9.98 7.00
C GLU A 100 -2.35 -9.03 8.19
N ALA A 101 -1.29 -8.21 8.23
CA ALA A 101 -1.10 -7.23 9.30
C ALA A 101 -2.29 -6.27 9.43
N ILE A 102 -2.78 -5.71 8.32
CA ILE A 102 -3.96 -4.84 8.27
C ILE A 102 -5.19 -5.60 8.80
N PHE A 103 -5.43 -6.80 8.27
CA PHE A 103 -6.61 -7.59 8.61
C PHE A 103 -6.65 -7.94 10.11
N VAL A 104 -5.58 -8.54 10.65
CA VAL A 104 -5.56 -8.95 12.06
C VAL A 104 -5.58 -7.76 13.02
N THR A 105 -5.01 -6.63 12.62
CA THR A 105 -5.07 -5.39 13.40
C THR A 105 -6.51 -4.87 13.51
N LEU A 106 -7.20 -4.72 12.38
CA LEU A 106 -8.59 -4.25 12.37
C LEU A 106 -9.52 -5.22 13.09
N MET A 107 -9.36 -6.53 12.88
CA MET A 107 -10.12 -7.56 13.61
C MET A 107 -9.89 -7.53 15.13
N SER A 108 -8.77 -6.99 15.59
CA SER A 108 -8.42 -6.89 17.01
C SER A 108 -8.87 -5.60 17.67
N LEU A 109 -9.02 -4.52 16.90
CA LEU A 109 -9.30 -3.18 17.42
C LEU A 109 -10.74 -2.74 17.22
N VAL A 110 -11.39 -3.20 16.16
CA VAL A 110 -12.70 -2.70 15.70
C VAL A 110 -13.82 -3.63 16.14
N ASN A 111 -14.81 -3.09 16.82
CA ASN A 111 -16.07 -3.75 17.14
C ASN A 111 -17.15 -3.45 16.08
N PRO A 112 -18.22 -4.26 16.02
CA PRO A 112 -19.36 -3.94 15.18
C PRO A 112 -19.94 -2.54 15.50
N GLY A 113 -19.96 -1.67 14.49
CA GLY A 113 -20.48 -0.32 14.61
C GLY A 113 -19.44 0.76 14.88
N ASP A 114 -18.19 0.40 15.25
CA ASP A 114 -17.08 1.36 15.34
C ASP A 114 -16.78 1.95 13.97
N GLU A 115 -16.37 3.20 13.94
CA GLU A 115 -16.04 3.92 12.72
C GLU A 115 -14.53 3.88 12.46
N VAL A 116 -14.16 3.66 11.19
CA VAL A 116 -12.76 3.68 10.74
C VAL A 116 -12.63 4.69 9.61
N ILE A 117 -11.80 5.71 9.82
CA ILE A 117 -11.53 6.76 8.85
C ILE A 117 -10.58 6.25 7.76
N LEU A 118 -10.99 6.46 6.51
CA LEU A 118 -10.22 6.21 5.30
C LEU A 118 -10.12 7.51 4.49
N PHE A 119 -8.93 8.01 4.27
CA PHE A 119 -8.70 9.13 3.35
C PHE A 119 -8.96 8.68 1.91
N LYS A 120 -9.80 9.41 1.20
CA LYS A 120 -10.24 9.09 -0.16
C LYS A 120 -9.47 9.95 -1.18
N PRO A 121 -8.68 9.34 -2.11
CA PRO A 121 -8.68 7.92 -2.49
C PRO A 121 -7.89 7.03 -1.53
N TYR A 122 -8.29 5.73 -1.45
CA TYR A 122 -7.71 4.74 -0.54
C TYR A 122 -7.33 3.44 -1.26
N TYR A 123 -6.46 2.64 -0.64
CA TYR A 123 -6.16 1.29 -1.11
C TYR A 123 -7.34 0.34 -0.82
N PRO A 124 -7.95 -0.28 -1.85
CA PRO A 124 -9.24 -1.00 -1.71
C PRO A 124 -9.30 -2.07 -0.61
N PRO A 125 -8.24 -2.83 -0.32
CA PRO A 125 -8.28 -3.80 0.77
C PRO A 125 -8.57 -3.22 2.17
N TYR A 126 -8.31 -1.92 2.43
CA TYR A 126 -8.68 -1.32 3.71
C TYR A 126 -10.19 -1.38 3.93
N LEU A 127 -10.98 -0.96 2.93
CA LEU A 127 -12.44 -1.02 2.99
C LEU A 127 -12.94 -2.43 3.27
N SER A 128 -12.38 -3.43 2.58
CA SER A 128 -12.75 -4.83 2.80
C SER A 128 -12.43 -5.29 4.23
N CYS A 129 -11.26 -4.95 4.76
CA CYS A 129 -10.86 -5.32 6.11
C CYS A 129 -11.72 -4.63 7.19
N VAL A 130 -12.06 -3.34 7.01
CA VAL A 130 -12.97 -2.61 7.90
C VAL A 130 -14.34 -3.29 7.96
N ARG A 131 -14.93 -3.58 6.79
CA ARG A 131 -16.24 -4.28 6.69
C ARG A 131 -16.19 -5.68 7.31
N MET A 132 -15.10 -6.44 7.09
CA MET A 132 -14.93 -7.77 7.69
C MET A 132 -14.84 -7.72 9.21
N ALA A 133 -14.25 -6.68 9.78
CA ALA A 133 -14.22 -6.44 11.21
C ALA A 133 -15.57 -5.97 11.79
N GLY A 134 -16.57 -5.71 10.96
CA GLY A 134 -17.88 -5.17 11.38
C GLY A 134 -17.88 -3.64 11.53
N GLY A 135 -16.79 -2.97 11.22
CA GLY A 135 -16.65 -1.53 11.30
C GLY A 135 -17.37 -0.80 10.17
N LYS A 136 -17.67 0.46 10.40
CA LYS A 136 -18.22 1.40 9.41
C LYS A 136 -17.10 2.24 8.83
N PRO A 137 -16.85 2.21 7.51
CA PRO A 137 -15.89 3.11 6.89
C PRO A 137 -16.44 4.53 6.85
N VAL A 138 -15.64 5.50 7.31
CA VAL A 138 -15.90 6.93 7.20
C VAL A 138 -14.89 7.49 6.19
N PHE A 139 -15.41 8.05 5.09
CA PHE A 139 -14.58 8.52 3.99
C PHE A 139 -14.30 10.01 4.12
N VAL A 140 -13.04 10.37 4.35
CA VAL A 140 -12.60 11.76 4.42
C VAL A 140 -11.94 12.14 3.10
N PRO A 141 -12.42 13.16 2.39
CA PRO A 141 -11.79 13.63 1.17
C PRO A 141 -10.40 14.20 1.47
N VAL A 142 -9.46 13.98 0.57
CA VAL A 142 -8.19 14.71 0.58
C VAL A 142 -8.35 16.02 -0.19
N ASN A 143 -7.40 16.94 -0.05
CA ASN A 143 -7.35 18.13 -0.88
C ASN A 143 -7.21 17.74 -2.37
N GLU A 144 -8.07 18.25 -3.24
CA GLU A 144 -8.16 17.85 -4.65
C GLU A 144 -6.92 18.22 -5.47
N GLU A 145 -6.24 19.31 -5.11
CA GLU A 145 -5.05 19.79 -5.84
C GLU A 145 -3.79 19.01 -5.43
N THR A 146 -3.65 18.72 -4.14
CA THR A 146 -2.44 18.09 -3.58
C THR A 146 -2.56 16.60 -3.41
N LEU A 147 -3.78 16.05 -3.34
CA LEU A 147 -4.10 14.66 -2.98
C LEU A 147 -3.50 14.25 -1.61
N ILE A 148 -3.39 15.21 -0.69
CA ILE A 148 -2.92 15.04 0.69
C ILE A 148 -4.09 15.29 1.64
N PRO A 149 -4.21 14.56 2.77
CA PRO A 149 -5.21 14.85 3.79
C PRO A 149 -5.12 16.29 4.31
N ASP A 150 -6.29 16.92 4.50
CA ASP A 150 -6.40 18.19 5.21
C ASP A 150 -6.83 17.91 6.65
N PRO A 151 -6.00 18.25 7.66
CA PRO A 151 -6.33 18.05 9.07
C PRO A 151 -7.57 18.79 9.55
N GLU A 152 -7.88 19.95 8.98
CA GLU A 152 -9.09 20.69 9.38
C GLU A 152 -10.34 19.97 8.88
N THR A 153 -10.34 19.51 7.64
CA THR A 153 -11.42 18.67 7.10
C THR A 153 -11.59 17.37 7.92
N LEU A 154 -10.50 16.76 8.38
CA LEU A 154 -10.58 15.54 9.18
C LEU A 154 -11.43 15.70 10.45
N LYS A 155 -11.36 16.86 11.12
CA LYS A 155 -12.11 17.12 12.37
C LYS A 155 -13.61 16.99 12.21
N ASP A 156 -14.16 17.36 11.05
CA ASP A 156 -15.60 17.30 10.75
C ASP A 156 -16.13 15.85 10.64
N PHE A 157 -15.24 14.86 10.50
CA PHE A 157 -15.60 13.45 10.32
C PHE A 157 -15.36 12.60 11.58
N ILE A 158 -14.90 13.21 12.68
CA ILE A 158 -14.67 12.51 13.93
C ILE A 158 -15.95 12.47 14.76
N SER A 159 -16.25 11.32 15.32
CA SER A 159 -17.36 11.11 16.26
C SER A 159 -16.88 10.27 17.45
N GLU A 160 -17.73 10.15 18.46
CA GLU A 160 -17.48 9.26 19.63
C GLU A 160 -17.33 7.78 19.23
N LYS A 161 -17.74 7.40 18.00
CA LYS A 161 -17.59 6.05 17.45
C LYS A 161 -16.32 5.87 16.65
N THR A 162 -15.58 6.94 16.39
CA THR A 162 -14.34 6.86 15.62
C THR A 162 -13.28 6.08 16.39
N LYS A 163 -12.97 4.88 15.90
CA LYS A 163 -12.04 3.94 16.54
C LYS A 163 -10.64 4.03 16.00
N ALA A 164 -10.50 4.22 14.69
CA ALA A 164 -9.20 4.21 14.03
C ALA A 164 -9.15 5.09 12.77
N ILE A 165 -7.96 5.56 12.45
CA ILE A 165 -7.63 6.25 11.20
C ILE A 165 -6.58 5.41 10.47
N ILE A 166 -6.77 5.14 9.16
CA ILE A 166 -5.75 4.51 8.33
C ILE A 166 -5.00 5.58 7.54
N VAL A 167 -3.70 5.68 7.80
CA VAL A 167 -2.78 6.60 7.11
C VAL A 167 -1.89 5.79 6.18
N ASN A 168 -1.87 6.10 4.88
CA ASN A 168 -1.01 5.44 3.91
C ASN A 168 -0.09 6.47 3.24
N SER A 169 1.16 6.51 3.69
CA SER A 169 2.18 7.40 3.13
C SER A 169 3.52 6.66 3.01
N PRO A 170 4.14 6.65 1.83
CA PRO A 170 3.65 7.13 0.53
C PRO A 170 2.39 6.39 0.06
N CYS A 171 1.46 7.11 -0.56
CA CYS A 171 0.09 6.66 -0.79
C CYS A 171 -0.05 5.79 -2.05
N ASN A 172 -0.84 4.75 -1.95
CA ASN A 172 -1.47 4.05 -3.06
C ASN A 172 -2.97 4.41 -3.03
N PRO A 173 -3.52 5.12 -4.06
CA PRO A 173 -3.06 5.15 -5.45
C PRO A 173 -2.27 6.39 -5.89
N THR A 174 -2.15 7.44 -5.07
CA THR A 174 -1.77 8.79 -5.54
C THR A 174 -0.26 8.96 -5.77
N GLY A 175 0.58 8.17 -5.10
CA GLY A 175 2.02 8.36 -5.10
C GLY A 175 2.48 9.55 -4.24
N MET A 176 1.58 10.18 -3.48
CA MET A 176 1.93 11.31 -2.62
C MET A 176 2.60 10.85 -1.34
N VAL A 177 3.58 11.62 -0.89
CA VAL A 177 4.20 11.50 0.44
C VAL A 177 3.64 12.64 1.28
N TYR A 178 3.04 12.31 2.40
CA TYR A 178 2.48 13.32 3.29
C TYR A 178 3.61 14.04 4.02
N ASP A 179 3.49 15.35 4.12
CA ASP A 179 4.47 16.18 4.80
C ASP A 179 4.39 16.02 6.33
N LYS A 180 5.45 16.52 6.99
CA LYS A 180 5.60 16.36 8.43
C LYS A 180 4.50 17.07 9.21
N ASP A 181 4.07 18.25 8.77
CA ASP A 181 3.11 19.07 9.49
C ASP A 181 1.71 18.47 9.39
N THR A 182 1.30 17.99 8.21
CA THR A 182 0.07 17.22 8.01
C THR A 182 0.04 15.97 8.92
N LEU A 183 1.13 15.17 8.93
CA LEU A 183 1.21 13.98 9.77
C LEU A 183 1.16 14.31 11.26
N LYS A 184 1.82 15.41 11.68
CA LYS A 184 1.79 15.88 13.05
C LYS A 184 0.37 16.25 13.48
N ALA A 185 -0.33 17.07 12.68
CA ALA A 185 -1.69 17.49 12.98
C ALA A 185 -2.66 16.29 13.05
N VAL A 186 -2.55 15.31 12.14
CA VAL A 186 -3.36 14.07 12.21
C VAL A 186 -3.05 13.29 13.48
N ALA A 187 -1.78 13.21 13.91
CA ALA A 187 -1.41 12.50 15.13
C ALA A 187 -1.95 13.21 16.39
N GLU A 188 -1.90 14.55 16.44
CA GLU A 188 -2.47 15.35 17.51
C GLU A 188 -3.99 15.17 17.60
N ILE A 189 -4.70 15.26 16.49
CA ILE A 189 -6.15 15.02 16.43
C ILE A 189 -6.50 13.60 16.94
N ALA A 190 -5.75 12.59 16.53
CA ALA A 190 -5.96 11.23 16.99
C ALA A 190 -5.69 11.07 18.49
N ALA A 191 -4.69 11.77 19.02
CA ALA A 191 -4.38 11.76 20.45
C ALA A 191 -5.47 12.44 21.30
N ASP A 192 -5.95 13.60 20.86
CA ASP A 192 -7.00 14.37 21.54
C ASP A 192 -8.36 13.63 21.60
N ASN A 193 -8.60 12.72 20.65
CA ASN A 193 -9.86 11.97 20.55
C ASN A 193 -9.71 10.47 20.88
N ASP A 194 -8.58 10.03 21.43
CA ASP A 194 -8.29 8.62 21.79
C ASP A 194 -8.50 7.63 20.63
N ILE A 195 -8.04 7.99 19.42
CA ILE A 195 -8.20 7.24 18.20
C ILE A 195 -6.91 6.48 17.86
N TYR A 196 -7.02 5.21 17.44
CA TYR A 196 -5.89 4.44 16.95
C TYR A 196 -5.45 4.90 15.54
N ILE A 197 -4.15 4.87 15.28
CA ILE A 197 -3.58 5.14 13.96
C ILE A 197 -2.97 3.86 13.40
N LEU A 198 -3.48 3.39 12.26
CA LEU A 198 -2.84 2.35 11.46
C LEU A 198 -2.06 3.04 10.35
N THR A 199 -0.72 3.06 10.44
CA THR A 199 0.11 3.66 9.41
C THR A 199 0.69 2.60 8.48
N ASP A 200 0.22 2.55 7.22
CA ASP A 200 0.74 1.66 6.18
C ASP A 200 1.88 2.36 5.44
N GLU A 201 3.11 1.90 5.71
CA GLU A 201 4.35 2.51 5.25
C GLU A 201 5.12 1.60 4.27
N VAL A 202 4.43 0.73 3.52
CA VAL A 202 5.06 -0.25 2.61
C VAL A 202 5.89 0.38 1.50
N TYR A 203 5.72 1.67 1.23
CA TYR A 203 6.46 2.45 0.24
C TYR A 203 7.49 3.40 0.85
N ASP A 204 7.82 3.31 2.13
CA ASP A 204 8.69 4.23 2.88
C ASP A 204 10.07 4.50 2.22
N ARG A 205 10.56 3.58 1.39
CA ARG A 205 11.82 3.72 0.66
C ARG A 205 11.66 4.34 -0.74
N PHE A 206 10.42 4.44 -1.25
CA PHE A 206 10.13 4.97 -2.59
C PHE A 206 9.87 6.47 -2.51
N ILE A 207 10.92 7.24 -2.39
CA ILE A 207 10.90 8.70 -2.25
C ILE A 207 11.76 9.30 -3.36
N TYR A 208 11.29 10.38 -3.97
CA TYR A 208 11.93 11.00 -5.12
C TYR A 208 12.23 12.49 -4.88
N ASP A 209 13.09 13.06 -5.74
CA ASP A 209 13.40 14.48 -5.84
C ASP A 209 13.96 15.10 -4.53
N GLY A 210 14.70 14.33 -3.75
CA GLY A 210 15.30 14.81 -2.50
C GLY A 210 14.29 14.99 -1.35
N ASN A 211 13.04 14.59 -1.54
CA ASN A 211 12.06 14.57 -0.45
C ASN A 211 12.48 13.58 0.65
N SER A 212 11.94 13.77 1.85
CA SER A 212 12.15 12.89 2.99
C SER A 212 10.85 12.20 3.37
N PHE A 213 10.97 10.95 3.79
CA PHE A 213 9.87 10.23 4.42
C PHE A 213 9.83 10.55 5.92
N PHE A 214 8.64 10.86 6.42
CA PHE A 214 8.34 10.96 7.84
C PHE A 214 7.31 9.89 8.21
N SER A 215 7.55 9.20 9.30
CA SER A 215 6.55 8.30 9.87
C SER A 215 5.69 9.06 10.86
N ILE A 216 4.37 8.94 10.77
CA ILE A 216 3.45 9.51 11.76
C ILE A 216 3.72 8.95 13.16
N ALA A 217 4.25 7.74 13.26
CA ALA A 217 4.66 7.12 14.51
C ALA A 217 5.69 7.93 15.30
N SER A 218 6.48 8.79 14.63
CA SER A 218 7.46 9.65 15.32
C SER A 218 6.83 10.67 16.27
N PHE A 219 5.53 10.91 16.15
CA PHE A 219 4.75 11.77 17.05
C PHE A 219 4.10 11.01 18.23
N ASP A 220 4.19 9.68 18.22
CA ASP A 220 3.76 8.77 19.29
C ASP A 220 4.92 7.85 19.66
N LYS A 221 5.88 8.39 20.41
CA LYS A 221 7.18 7.74 20.69
C LYS A 221 7.07 6.34 21.31
N ASN A 222 6.07 6.11 22.14
CA ASN A 222 5.83 4.85 22.84
C ASN A 222 4.86 3.94 22.06
N LEU A 223 4.35 4.39 20.91
CA LEU A 223 3.36 3.69 20.10
C LEU A 223 2.09 3.33 20.90
N GLU A 224 1.64 4.26 21.75
CA GLU A 224 0.50 4.07 22.65
C GLU A 224 -0.80 3.83 21.87
N ARG A 225 -0.92 4.45 20.68
CA ARG A 225 -2.07 4.34 19.78
C ARG A 225 -1.70 4.06 18.33
N THR A 226 -0.41 4.09 17.97
CA THR A 226 0.04 3.94 16.58
C THR A 226 0.52 2.53 16.32
N ILE A 227 -0.02 1.91 15.28
CA ILE A 227 0.40 0.62 14.75
C ILE A 227 1.04 0.85 13.38
N ILE A 228 2.34 0.60 13.28
CA ILE A 228 3.11 0.66 12.04
C ILE A 228 2.89 -0.64 11.29
N ILE A 229 2.52 -0.56 10.02
CA ILE A 229 2.39 -1.70 9.11
C ILE A 229 3.39 -1.53 7.99
N ASN A 230 4.21 -2.56 7.76
CA ASN A 230 5.18 -2.54 6.67
C ASN A 230 5.41 -3.95 6.08
N SER A 231 6.15 -4.02 4.99
CA SER A 231 6.36 -5.25 4.25
C SER A 231 7.70 -5.27 3.51
N PHE A 232 8.23 -6.45 3.27
CA PHE A 232 9.39 -6.65 2.39
C PHE A 232 8.99 -6.65 0.90
N SER A 233 7.69 -6.68 0.61
CA SER A 233 7.13 -6.83 -0.73
C SER A 233 7.64 -5.81 -1.73
N LYS A 234 7.68 -4.52 -1.35
CA LYS A 234 8.00 -3.43 -2.28
C LYS A 234 9.49 -3.12 -2.27
N THR A 235 10.05 -2.83 -1.11
CA THR A 235 11.45 -2.44 -0.93
C THR A 235 12.44 -3.48 -1.45
N TYR A 236 12.11 -4.76 -1.34
CA TYR A 236 13.03 -5.85 -1.72
C TYR A 236 12.50 -6.72 -2.86
N ALA A 237 11.44 -6.27 -3.57
CA ALA A 237 10.80 -7.04 -4.64
C ALA A 237 10.44 -8.47 -4.18
N MET A 238 9.79 -8.57 -3.02
CA MET A 238 9.44 -9.83 -2.36
C MET A 238 7.92 -10.04 -2.27
N THR A 239 7.15 -9.65 -3.28
CA THR A 239 5.69 -9.74 -3.24
C THR A 239 5.17 -11.17 -3.09
N GLY A 240 5.77 -12.13 -3.81
CA GLY A 240 5.42 -13.56 -3.76
C GLY A 240 5.91 -14.28 -2.50
N TRP A 241 6.83 -13.70 -1.73
CA TRP A 241 7.34 -14.29 -0.50
C TRP A 241 6.38 -14.23 0.67
N ARG A 242 5.38 -13.35 0.58
CA ARG A 242 4.38 -13.14 1.60
C ARG A 242 4.98 -12.91 2.98
N ILE A 243 5.79 -11.87 3.13
CA ILE A 243 6.43 -11.49 4.41
C ILE A 243 6.28 -9.99 4.67
N GLY A 244 5.82 -9.66 5.86
CA GLY A 244 5.63 -8.32 6.38
C GLY A 244 5.66 -8.33 7.90
N TYR A 245 5.31 -7.22 8.50
CA TYR A 245 5.23 -7.08 9.94
C TYR A 245 4.31 -5.92 10.34
N LEU A 246 3.84 -5.97 11.55
CA LEU A 246 3.32 -4.82 12.27
C LEU A 246 4.20 -4.53 13.50
N ALA A 247 4.17 -3.27 13.94
CA ALA A 247 4.91 -2.80 15.09
C ALA A 247 4.06 -1.83 15.91
N GLY A 248 4.02 -1.99 17.21
CA GLY A 248 3.21 -1.20 18.12
C GLY A 248 3.56 -1.44 19.59
N ASN A 249 2.80 -0.87 20.49
CA ASN A 249 2.91 -1.17 21.91
C ASN A 249 2.75 -2.68 22.15
N LYS A 250 3.56 -3.25 23.06
CA LYS A 250 3.58 -4.70 23.30
C LYS A 250 2.24 -5.28 23.74
N GLU A 251 1.42 -4.50 24.46
CA GLU A 251 0.10 -4.94 24.91
C GLU A 251 -0.89 -5.01 23.75
N ILE A 252 -0.91 -3.99 22.90
CA ILE A 252 -1.70 -3.97 21.66
C ILE A 252 -1.28 -5.14 20.77
N VAL A 253 0.04 -5.32 20.53
CA VAL A 253 0.58 -6.40 19.70
C VAL A 253 0.29 -7.77 20.28
N SER A 254 0.29 -7.93 21.62
CA SER A 254 -0.09 -9.19 22.28
C SER A 254 -1.57 -9.53 22.08
N ASN A 255 -2.43 -8.52 22.00
CA ASN A 255 -3.83 -8.73 21.70
C ASN A 255 -4.04 -9.09 20.21
N ILE A 256 -3.37 -8.41 19.32
CA ILE A 256 -3.38 -8.72 17.87
C ILE A 256 -2.86 -10.14 17.61
N LEU A 257 -1.85 -10.59 18.36
CA LEU A 257 -1.30 -11.94 18.24
C LEU A 257 -2.38 -13.03 18.48
N LYS A 258 -3.31 -12.84 19.42
CA LYS A 258 -4.40 -13.79 19.67
C LYS A 258 -5.25 -14.01 18.41
N VAL A 259 -5.60 -12.91 17.72
CA VAL A 259 -6.36 -12.99 16.46
C VAL A 259 -5.53 -13.61 15.35
N LYS A 260 -4.26 -13.21 15.21
CA LYS A 260 -3.35 -13.80 14.22
C LYS A 260 -3.19 -15.31 14.43
N SER A 261 -3.01 -15.77 15.66
CA SER A 261 -2.84 -17.20 15.96
C SER A 261 -4.09 -18.04 15.60
N ALA A 262 -5.26 -17.43 15.60
CA ALA A 262 -6.49 -18.08 15.11
C ALA A 262 -6.54 -18.17 13.56
N VAL A 263 -5.80 -17.31 12.86
CA VAL A 263 -5.72 -17.31 11.38
C VAL A 263 -4.60 -18.22 10.87
N ASN A 264 -3.43 -18.13 11.49
CA ASN A 264 -2.27 -18.99 11.20
C ASN A 264 -1.31 -19.03 12.39
N VAL A 265 -0.59 -20.14 12.52
CA VAL A 265 0.32 -20.39 13.65
C VAL A 265 1.53 -19.44 13.59
N CYS A 266 2.17 -19.29 12.41
CA CYS A 266 3.32 -18.43 12.24
C CYS A 266 3.43 -17.95 10.79
N ALA A 267 4.21 -16.89 10.56
CA ALA A 267 4.58 -16.48 9.22
C ALA A 267 5.51 -17.52 8.56
N ASN A 268 5.55 -17.54 7.22
CA ASN A 268 6.36 -18.49 6.46
C ASN A 268 7.82 -18.51 6.93
N ALA A 269 8.27 -19.64 7.44
CA ALA A 269 9.59 -19.82 8.07
C ALA A 269 10.75 -19.46 7.14
N ILE A 270 10.71 -19.93 5.88
CA ILE A 270 11.73 -19.68 4.87
C ILE A 270 11.79 -18.20 4.53
N SER A 271 10.63 -17.56 4.36
CA SER A 271 10.52 -16.13 4.09
C SER A 271 11.07 -15.26 5.22
N GLN A 272 10.95 -15.70 6.47
CA GLN A 272 11.56 -15.01 7.61
C GLN A 272 13.09 -15.04 7.55
N LYS A 273 13.70 -16.17 7.16
CA LYS A 273 15.16 -16.27 6.95
C LYS A 273 15.63 -15.42 5.76
N ALA A 274 14.83 -15.34 4.71
CA ALA A 274 15.08 -14.44 3.58
C ALA A 274 14.99 -12.96 4.00
N ALA A 275 14.00 -12.60 4.83
CA ALA A 275 13.81 -11.26 5.36
C ALA A 275 15.01 -10.79 6.23
N LEU A 276 15.59 -11.68 7.03
CA LEU A 276 16.83 -11.39 7.76
C LEU A 276 17.99 -10.98 6.85
N GLU A 277 18.13 -11.65 5.70
CA GLU A 277 19.14 -11.28 4.71
C GLU A 277 18.80 -9.94 4.04
N ALA A 278 17.51 -9.69 3.77
CA ALA A 278 17.05 -8.44 3.18
C ALA A 278 17.40 -7.21 4.04
N LEU A 279 17.40 -7.35 5.36
CA LEU A 279 17.74 -6.26 6.30
C LEU A 279 19.25 -5.98 6.42
N LYS A 280 20.11 -6.74 5.74
CA LYS A 280 21.55 -6.49 5.76
C LYS A 280 21.91 -5.36 4.77
N LYS A 281 22.96 -4.60 5.09
CA LYS A 281 23.53 -3.54 4.23
C LYS A 281 23.88 -4.04 2.81
N SER A 282 24.19 -5.33 2.66
CA SER A 282 24.44 -5.95 1.35
C SER A 282 23.26 -5.83 0.38
N SER A 283 22.04 -5.72 0.87
CA SER A 283 20.83 -5.55 0.06
C SER A 283 20.58 -4.10 -0.39
N ASP A 284 21.16 -3.12 0.29
CA ASP A 284 20.93 -1.68 0.01
C ASP A 284 21.30 -1.28 -1.41
N ARG A 285 22.34 -1.86 -1.99
CA ARG A 285 22.76 -1.57 -3.37
C ARG A 285 21.68 -1.92 -4.40
N TYR A 286 20.94 -3.01 -4.16
CA TYR A 286 19.86 -3.44 -5.05
C TYR A 286 18.66 -2.51 -4.93
N VAL A 287 18.32 -2.13 -3.68
CA VAL A 287 17.27 -1.17 -3.41
C VAL A 287 17.57 0.16 -4.07
N LYS A 288 18.78 0.71 -3.88
CA LYS A 288 19.22 1.95 -4.52
C LYS A 288 19.13 1.90 -6.05
N LYS A 289 19.58 0.78 -6.66
CA LYS A 289 19.50 0.60 -8.13
C LYS A 289 18.04 0.58 -8.61
N MET A 290 17.18 -0.13 -7.92
CA MET A 290 15.74 -0.22 -8.23
C MET A 290 15.07 1.16 -8.12
N LEU A 291 15.32 1.89 -7.03
CA LEU A 291 14.77 3.23 -6.81
C LEU A 291 15.24 4.23 -7.87
N ALA A 292 16.51 4.20 -8.25
CA ALA A 292 17.04 5.04 -9.34
C ALA A 292 16.34 4.77 -10.66
N GLU A 293 16.04 3.50 -10.97
CA GLU A 293 15.30 3.16 -12.19
C GLU A 293 13.85 3.63 -12.11
N TYR A 294 13.16 3.48 -10.95
CA TYR A 294 11.82 4.03 -10.78
C TYR A 294 11.77 5.55 -10.90
N ALA A 295 12.77 6.27 -10.42
CA ALA A 295 12.87 7.70 -10.62
C ALA A 295 12.95 8.09 -12.12
N ARG A 296 13.72 7.33 -12.92
CA ARG A 296 13.81 7.50 -14.37
C ARG A 296 12.47 7.22 -15.07
N ARG A 297 11.80 6.14 -14.69
CA ARG A 297 10.49 5.74 -15.23
C ARG A 297 9.42 6.78 -14.90
N ARG A 298 9.39 7.25 -13.66
CA ARG A 298 8.51 8.33 -13.21
C ARG A 298 8.71 9.58 -14.10
N LYS A 299 9.96 10.01 -14.33
CA LYS A 299 10.26 11.17 -15.20
C LYS A 299 9.73 10.96 -16.62
N LEU A 300 9.88 9.75 -17.17
CA LEU A 300 9.32 9.42 -18.50
C LEU A 300 7.80 9.57 -18.50
N VAL A 301 7.11 8.94 -17.53
CA VAL A 301 5.63 8.95 -17.46
C VAL A 301 5.10 10.38 -17.33
N LEU A 302 5.68 11.19 -16.44
CA LEU A 302 5.32 12.60 -16.26
C LEU A 302 5.50 13.42 -17.55
N ASN A 303 6.65 13.28 -18.23
CA ASN A 303 6.93 13.96 -19.50
C ASN A 303 5.98 13.54 -20.63
N MET A 304 5.48 12.31 -20.60
CA MET A 304 4.54 11.84 -21.62
C MET A 304 3.12 12.33 -21.35
N LEU A 305 2.66 12.25 -20.10
CA LEU A 305 1.32 12.68 -19.72
C LEU A 305 1.12 14.20 -19.81
N SER A 306 2.17 15.00 -19.61
CA SER A 306 2.08 16.46 -19.79
C SER A 306 1.69 16.90 -21.22
N LYS A 307 1.65 15.97 -22.19
CA LYS A 307 1.17 16.22 -23.56
C LYS A 307 -0.35 16.17 -23.71
N VAL A 308 -1.06 15.78 -22.63
CA VAL A 308 -2.52 15.73 -22.56
C VAL A 308 -2.95 16.72 -21.49
N SER A 309 -3.42 17.90 -21.90
CA SER A 309 -3.78 19.02 -21.02
C SER A 309 -4.97 18.72 -20.10
N GLU A 310 -5.80 17.76 -20.49
CA GLU A 310 -6.99 17.30 -19.77
C GLU A 310 -6.63 16.43 -18.56
N PHE A 311 -5.42 15.88 -18.50
CA PHE A 311 -4.95 15.11 -17.34
C PHE A 311 -4.37 16.04 -16.30
N LYS A 312 -5.04 16.16 -15.16
CA LYS A 312 -4.57 16.96 -14.03
C LYS A 312 -4.08 16.05 -12.91
N TYR A 313 -2.93 16.35 -12.35
CA TYR A 313 -2.35 15.57 -11.26
C TYR A 313 -1.27 16.37 -10.53
N PRO A 314 -1.18 16.27 -9.20
CA PRO A 314 0.03 16.68 -8.49
C PRO A 314 1.17 15.73 -8.85
N LYS A 315 2.39 16.24 -8.85
CA LYS A 315 3.58 15.45 -9.14
C LYS A 315 3.82 14.45 -7.99
N PRO A 316 3.68 13.11 -8.21
CA PRO A 316 3.87 12.16 -7.15
C PRO A 316 5.32 12.17 -6.68
N ASN A 317 5.55 12.23 -5.37
CA ASN A 317 6.88 12.26 -4.77
C ASN A 317 7.26 10.95 -4.06
N GLY A 318 6.40 9.93 -4.16
CA GLY A 318 6.65 8.60 -3.61
C GLY A 318 6.01 7.44 -4.38
N ALA A 319 6.13 6.24 -3.86
CA ALA A 319 5.63 4.97 -4.42
C ALA A 319 6.04 4.75 -5.90
N PHE A 320 5.22 4.11 -6.70
CA PHE A 320 5.42 3.95 -8.14
C PHE A 320 4.08 4.05 -8.92
N TYR A 321 3.26 5.02 -8.49
CA TYR A 321 1.95 5.31 -9.07
C TYR A 321 1.82 6.77 -9.47
N LEU A 322 0.95 6.98 -10.45
CA LEU A 322 0.40 8.28 -10.80
C LEU A 322 -1.13 8.14 -10.84
N PHE A 323 -1.83 9.17 -10.37
CA PHE A 323 -3.29 9.15 -10.23
C PHE A 323 -3.90 10.41 -10.85
N PRO A 324 -3.88 10.53 -12.21
CA PRO A 324 -4.44 11.68 -12.88
C PRO A 324 -5.96 11.73 -12.80
N ASP A 325 -6.48 12.92 -12.56
CA ASP A 325 -7.85 13.30 -12.85
C ASP A 325 -8.03 13.38 -14.38
N ILE A 326 -9.03 12.66 -14.87
CA ILE A 326 -9.43 12.58 -16.28
C ILE A 326 -10.85 13.09 -16.50
N SER A 327 -11.48 13.69 -15.49
CA SER A 327 -12.88 14.10 -15.49
C SER A 327 -13.22 15.11 -16.61
N ALA A 328 -12.22 15.84 -17.10
CA ALA A 328 -12.35 16.72 -18.27
C ALA A 328 -12.55 15.94 -19.59
N LEU A 329 -12.19 14.64 -19.63
CA LEU A 329 -12.44 13.74 -20.76
C LEU A 329 -13.62 12.84 -20.50
N GLU A 330 -13.60 12.15 -19.36
CA GLU A 330 -14.62 11.18 -18.96
C GLU A 330 -14.71 11.10 -17.42
N LYS A 331 -15.91 11.28 -16.88
CA LYS A 331 -16.16 11.18 -15.44
C LYS A 331 -16.27 9.73 -14.97
N ASP A 332 -16.74 8.82 -15.82
CA ASP A 332 -16.76 7.39 -15.57
C ASP A 332 -15.37 6.79 -15.82
N SER A 333 -14.61 6.61 -14.76
CA SER A 333 -13.24 6.06 -14.83
C SER A 333 -13.19 4.62 -15.35
N LEU A 334 -14.26 3.83 -15.14
CA LEU A 334 -14.35 2.47 -15.67
C LEU A 334 -14.50 2.50 -17.20
N LYS A 335 -15.39 3.34 -17.71
CA LYS A 335 -15.62 3.52 -19.15
C LYS A 335 -14.33 3.95 -19.86
N PHE A 336 -13.62 4.93 -19.33
CA PHE A 336 -12.33 5.36 -19.91
C PHE A 336 -11.27 4.28 -19.83
N THR A 337 -11.20 3.52 -18.74
CA THR A 337 -10.26 2.39 -18.60
C THR A 337 -10.55 1.28 -19.63
N MET A 338 -11.81 0.98 -19.86
CA MET A 338 -12.23 0.02 -20.89
C MET A 338 -11.87 0.50 -22.29
N TYR A 339 -12.08 1.79 -22.57
CA TYR A 339 -11.65 2.39 -23.84
C TYR A 339 -10.12 2.28 -24.05
N LEU A 340 -9.32 2.57 -23.04
CA LEU A 340 -7.85 2.40 -23.13
C LEU A 340 -7.44 0.94 -23.35
N LEU A 341 -8.15 0.00 -22.74
CA LEU A 341 -7.92 -1.42 -22.95
C LEU A 341 -8.19 -1.83 -24.41
N GLU A 342 -9.33 -1.43 -24.96
CA GLU A 342 -9.79 -1.86 -26.29
C GLU A 342 -9.08 -1.12 -27.45
N LYS A 343 -8.79 0.18 -27.27
CA LYS A 343 -8.20 1.01 -28.32
C LYS A 343 -6.70 1.14 -28.22
N ALA A 344 -6.19 1.23 -27.02
CA ALA A 344 -4.76 1.44 -26.76
C ALA A 344 -4.01 0.16 -26.39
N HIS A 345 -4.72 -0.95 -26.12
CA HIS A 345 -4.15 -2.19 -25.57
C HIS A 345 -3.31 -1.94 -24.31
N VAL A 346 -3.79 -1.03 -23.45
CA VAL A 346 -3.16 -0.69 -22.18
C VAL A 346 -4.15 -0.87 -21.04
N VAL A 347 -3.75 -1.63 -20.04
CA VAL A 347 -4.57 -1.89 -18.85
C VAL A 347 -4.11 -0.97 -17.72
N VAL A 348 -4.97 -0.04 -17.30
CA VAL A 348 -4.80 0.81 -16.11
C VAL A 348 -5.83 0.43 -15.05
N SER A 349 -5.81 1.05 -13.88
CA SER A 349 -6.87 0.85 -12.87
C SER A 349 -7.81 2.04 -12.84
N PRO A 350 -9.15 1.83 -12.87
CA PRO A 350 -10.11 2.93 -12.76
C PRO A 350 -10.12 3.49 -11.33
N GLY A 351 -10.35 4.78 -11.21
CA GLY A 351 -10.34 5.52 -9.95
C GLY A 351 -11.48 5.13 -9.01
N ASN A 352 -12.63 4.72 -9.55
CA ASN A 352 -13.76 4.24 -8.74
C ASN A 352 -13.36 3.07 -7.83
N ALA A 353 -12.40 2.21 -8.24
CA ALA A 353 -11.86 1.14 -7.41
C ALA A 353 -11.15 1.65 -6.15
N PHE A 354 -10.73 2.91 -6.12
CA PHE A 354 -10.07 3.59 -5.00
C PHE A 354 -11.00 4.60 -4.32
N GLY A 355 -12.29 4.55 -4.66
CA GLY A 355 -13.30 5.49 -4.16
C GLY A 355 -13.27 6.88 -4.81
N SER A 356 -12.55 7.09 -5.93
CA SER A 356 -12.40 8.38 -6.59
C SER A 356 -12.66 8.24 -8.10
N ASP A 357 -13.91 8.34 -8.50
CA ASP A 357 -14.28 8.33 -9.91
C ASP A 357 -13.70 9.56 -10.64
N GLY A 358 -13.69 9.57 -11.96
CA GLY A 358 -13.01 10.62 -12.72
C GLY A 358 -11.48 10.56 -12.70
N HIS A 359 -10.87 9.52 -12.10
CA HIS A 359 -9.43 9.32 -12.05
C HIS A 359 -9.03 7.96 -12.61
N ILE A 360 -7.76 7.81 -12.97
CA ILE A 360 -7.17 6.49 -13.26
C ILE A 360 -5.84 6.33 -12.51
N ARG A 361 -5.51 5.10 -12.08
CA ARG A 361 -4.18 4.82 -11.53
C ARG A 361 -3.29 4.18 -12.59
N ILE A 362 -2.14 4.78 -12.83
CA ILE A 362 -1.08 4.28 -13.70
C ILE A 362 0.10 3.85 -12.83
N SER A 363 0.47 2.56 -12.89
CA SER A 363 1.69 2.04 -12.25
C SER A 363 2.86 2.16 -13.24
N TYR A 364 3.99 2.73 -12.80
CA TYR A 364 5.22 2.70 -13.60
C TYR A 364 6.19 1.57 -13.18
N ALA A 365 5.65 0.55 -12.47
CA ALA A 365 6.36 -0.69 -12.20
C ALA A 365 6.31 -1.64 -13.42
N SER A 366 6.90 -1.18 -14.53
CA SER A 366 7.02 -1.93 -15.78
C SER A 366 8.30 -1.52 -16.50
N SER A 367 8.75 -2.30 -17.49
CA SER A 367 10.00 -1.99 -18.22
C SER A 367 9.92 -0.62 -18.91
N MET A 368 11.06 0.07 -19.06
CA MET A 368 11.15 1.34 -19.75
C MET A 368 10.59 1.27 -21.18
N LYS A 369 10.78 0.14 -21.87
CA LYS A 369 10.24 -0.12 -23.21
C LYS A 369 8.70 -0.15 -23.17
N ASN A 370 8.12 -0.93 -22.27
CA ASN A 370 6.66 -1.03 -22.13
C ASN A 370 6.05 0.31 -21.74
N LEU A 371 6.67 1.04 -20.79
CA LEU A 371 6.20 2.37 -20.39
C LEU A 371 6.19 3.34 -21.54
N LYS A 372 7.28 3.42 -22.34
CA LYS A 372 7.34 4.30 -23.50
C LYS A 372 6.23 3.97 -24.52
N THR A 373 6.01 2.69 -24.79
CA THR A 373 4.95 2.23 -25.72
C THR A 373 3.56 2.55 -25.17
N ALA A 374 3.28 2.15 -23.91
CA ALA A 374 1.98 2.36 -23.30
C ALA A 374 1.62 3.84 -23.17
N MET A 375 2.58 4.67 -22.75
CA MET A 375 2.35 6.11 -22.62
C MET A 375 2.07 6.79 -23.96
N ASN A 376 2.76 6.41 -25.05
CA ASN A 376 2.42 6.88 -26.39
C ASN A 376 0.98 6.50 -26.78
N ARG A 377 0.59 5.24 -26.53
CA ARG A 377 -0.76 4.74 -26.82
C ARG A 377 -1.83 5.48 -26.01
N ILE A 378 -1.59 5.70 -24.70
CA ILE A 378 -2.51 6.45 -23.83
C ILE A 378 -2.67 7.90 -24.33
N VAL A 379 -1.56 8.58 -24.66
CA VAL A 379 -1.61 9.97 -25.15
C VAL A 379 -2.38 10.08 -26.45
N ASN A 380 -2.19 9.17 -27.40
CA ASN A 380 -2.92 9.16 -28.66
C ASN A 380 -4.41 8.86 -28.43
N ALA A 381 -4.73 7.83 -27.65
CA ALA A 381 -6.11 7.46 -27.33
C ALA A 381 -6.86 8.59 -26.60
N ALA A 382 -6.21 9.29 -25.67
CA ALA A 382 -6.81 10.43 -24.98
C ALA A 382 -7.15 11.59 -25.93
N LYS A 383 -6.31 11.85 -26.93
CA LYS A 383 -6.58 12.87 -27.97
C LYS A 383 -7.73 12.47 -28.90
N GLU A 384 -7.80 11.18 -29.26
CA GLU A 384 -8.89 10.65 -30.08
C GLU A 384 -10.23 10.59 -29.31
N TYR A 385 -10.20 10.36 -27.99
CA TYR A 385 -11.40 10.33 -27.15
C TYR A 385 -12.11 11.70 -27.08
N LYS A 386 -11.34 12.77 -27.21
CA LYS A 386 -11.84 14.15 -27.22
C LYS A 386 -12.44 14.57 -28.58
N ALA A 387 -11.98 13.97 -29.66
CA ALA A 387 -12.42 14.31 -31.03
C ALA A 387 -13.77 13.69 -31.34
#